data_f4effb7fc65d334ffdbce4ddbcb0050c
#
_entry.id   f4effb7fc65d334ffdbce4ddbcb0050c
#
_cell.length_a   1.000
_cell.length_b   1.000
_cell.length_c   1.000
_cell.angle_alpha   90.00
_cell.angle_beta   90.00
_cell.angle_gamma   90.00
#
_symmetry.space_group_name_H-M   'P 1'
#
loop_
_entity.id
_entity.type
_entity.pdbx_description
1 polymer ?
#
loop_
_entity_poly.entity_id
_entity_poly.type
_entity_poly.pdbx_seq_one_letter_code
_entity_poly.pdbx_strand_id
1 'polypeptide(L)'
;MQNRAHDQVLETIERYFGIRDDDAEAMLDGLDSVDIAGGDWLFKQGAAADALYFLVRGRLQVWVEPEVRGSESAPRLLGEITPGESVGEIGLLTGGVRTAGIRAIRDSQLLRLDRQAFEHFAVRHPNLVMQLAGGVARRLTERTRPGSSASRNLSTVALVPLGESPWLADFCDRLTDELRKRVSTLCLSSADLGKDGAPVDALSPEDSIPGSLHRWLDARENDHRLLIYVADEGDTPWSRLCIRQADMILLLGDAGADPTPSQWETQLLDSDGATTARRALILHHPDRDSPIADTIQWLEGRDIEFHLHLRGDSDAETSRIVRMLMGDSVGLVLGGGAARGFAEVGAYRAMHEAGVPIDWVGGTSIGGIIGAAIALDQGPDYVTENSRKAFVEGKPFGDYTLPVLSLIRGRRMEKLTRHHLQGNIEDLPIPFFCISALLDNGEMRVHERGSIWRALRATAALPGMLPPAVMEQRLVVDGSTVNNLPIDIMREKPVGRVVAVDVTTRRTYSVDYDDMPSPWSVIAGKLIPWKQRYRVPGVISVLMKSAEIGTAARVREMGRDADLLIRPPVSEFGLTDVKSFDRIVEAGYDHAREQIAKWMSKDERVMPRSD
;
A
#
# COMPACT_ATOMS: atom_id res chain seq x y z
N MET A 1 18.23 16.16 36.87
CA MET A 1 17.96 15.95 35.43
C MET A 1 18.68 14.73 34.89
N GLN A 2 19.91 14.42 35.27
CA GLN A 2 20.59 13.15 34.93
C GLN A 2 19.85 11.92 35.47
N ASN A 3 19.19 12.00 36.63
CA ASN A 3 18.45 10.86 37.20
C ASN A 3 17.25 10.39 36.33
N ARG A 4 16.49 11.30 35.67
CA ARG A 4 15.33 10.86 34.88
C ARG A 4 15.69 10.12 33.58
N ALA A 5 16.77 10.49 32.91
CA ALA A 5 17.26 9.74 31.74
C ALA A 5 17.82 8.39 32.16
N HIS A 6 18.49 8.35 33.31
CA HIS A 6 19.00 7.13 33.94
C HIS A 6 17.84 6.20 34.33
N ASP A 7 16.80 6.72 34.99
CA ASP A 7 15.60 5.97 35.37
C ASP A 7 14.88 5.39 34.16
N GLN A 8 14.80 6.13 33.05
CA GLN A 8 14.12 5.72 31.82
C GLN A 8 14.89 4.61 31.09
N VAL A 9 16.21 4.65 31.11
CA VAL A 9 17.07 3.59 30.57
C VAL A 9 17.01 2.35 31.45
N LEU A 10 17.01 2.50 32.77
CA LEU A 10 16.80 1.43 33.72
C LEU A 10 15.43 0.76 33.51
N GLU A 11 14.35 1.52 33.42
CA GLU A 11 13.02 1.00 33.13
C GLU A 11 12.96 0.25 31.79
N THR A 12 13.72 0.72 30.78
CA THR A 12 13.85 0.04 29.48
C THR A 12 14.61 -1.28 29.63
N ILE A 13 15.70 -1.31 30.39
CA ILE A 13 16.49 -2.50 30.68
C ILE A 13 15.65 -3.53 31.48
N GLU A 14 15.00 -3.09 32.55
CA GLU A 14 14.12 -3.93 33.37
C GLU A 14 12.97 -4.55 32.56
N ARG A 15 12.32 -3.71 31.75
CA ARG A 15 11.21 -4.13 30.89
C ARG A 15 11.64 -5.09 29.80
N TYR A 16 12.81 -4.85 29.21
CA TYR A 16 13.31 -5.62 28.06
C TYR A 16 13.98 -6.93 28.48
N PHE A 17 14.76 -6.90 29.57
CA PHE A 17 15.55 -8.05 30.00
C PHE A 17 14.96 -8.80 31.20
N GLY A 18 13.91 -8.24 31.83
CA GLY A 18 13.38 -8.79 33.07
C GLY A 18 14.38 -8.82 34.23
N ILE A 19 15.44 -8.02 34.13
CA ILE A 19 16.49 -7.83 35.13
C ILE A 19 16.06 -6.69 36.02
N ARG A 20 16.15 -6.83 37.34
CA ARG A 20 15.72 -5.81 38.31
C ARG A 20 16.85 -5.43 39.25
N ASP A 21 16.73 -4.24 39.83
CA ASP A 21 17.58 -3.74 40.90
C ASP A 21 19.08 -3.65 40.55
N ASP A 22 19.96 -4.06 41.47
CA ASP A 22 21.42 -3.93 41.38
C ASP A 22 22.03 -4.51 40.09
N ASP A 23 21.40 -5.53 39.49
CA ASP A 23 21.86 -6.14 38.25
C ASP A 23 21.53 -5.26 37.02
N ALA A 24 20.44 -4.50 37.05
CA ALA A 24 20.08 -3.55 36.00
C ALA A 24 21.03 -2.33 36.02
N GLU A 25 21.39 -1.84 37.22
CA GLU A 25 22.40 -0.80 37.39
C GLU A 25 23.79 -1.25 36.91
N ALA A 26 24.20 -2.47 37.26
CA ALA A 26 25.47 -3.02 36.79
C ALA A 26 25.52 -3.22 35.28
N MET A 27 24.37 -3.51 34.64
CA MET A 27 24.27 -3.58 33.18
C MET A 27 24.38 -2.19 32.55
N LEU A 28 23.77 -1.19 33.17
CA LEU A 28 23.81 0.18 32.71
C LEU A 28 25.22 0.75 32.68
N ASP A 29 26.04 0.44 33.69
CA ASP A 29 27.46 0.84 33.76
C ASP A 29 28.30 0.23 32.62
N GLY A 30 27.86 -0.86 32.03
CA GLY A 30 28.52 -1.52 30.88
C GLY A 30 27.98 -1.11 29.52
N LEU A 31 27.04 -0.13 29.45
CA LEU A 31 26.44 0.34 28.22
C LEU A 31 26.98 1.70 27.80
N ASP A 32 27.42 1.78 26.54
CA ASP A 32 27.81 3.05 25.90
C ASP A 32 26.61 3.67 25.19
N SER A 33 26.40 4.99 25.34
CA SER A 33 25.40 5.71 24.54
C SER A 33 25.97 6.03 23.16
N VAL A 34 25.24 5.71 22.11
CA VAL A 34 25.58 5.98 20.71
C VAL A 34 24.46 6.78 20.08
N ASP A 35 24.79 8.01 19.64
CA ASP A 35 23.88 8.84 18.86
C ASP A 35 24.22 8.69 17.37
N ILE A 36 23.19 8.53 16.54
CA ILE A 36 23.32 8.38 15.09
C ILE A 36 22.34 9.31 14.39
N ALA A 37 22.82 10.05 13.40
CA ALA A 37 21.98 10.95 12.63
C ALA A 37 21.07 10.19 11.65
N GLY A 38 19.90 10.78 11.35
CA GLY A 38 19.02 10.27 10.31
C GLY A 38 19.75 10.15 8.98
N GLY A 39 19.59 9.03 8.29
CA GLY A 39 20.30 8.73 7.05
C GLY A 39 21.63 7.99 7.21
N ASP A 40 22.24 7.96 8.39
CA ASP A 40 23.52 7.31 8.64
C ASP A 40 23.40 5.79 8.88
N TRP A 41 24.50 5.07 8.61
CA TRP A 41 24.59 3.64 8.86
C TRP A 41 25.15 3.37 10.27
N LEU A 42 24.42 2.65 11.09
CA LEU A 42 24.94 2.12 12.35
C LEU A 42 26.03 1.08 12.07
N PHE A 43 25.77 0.17 11.15
CA PHE A 43 26.74 -0.76 10.57
C PHE A 43 26.21 -1.34 9.24
N LYS A 44 27.14 -1.82 8.40
CA LYS A 44 26.80 -2.45 7.11
C LYS A 44 26.79 -3.97 7.23
N GLN A 45 26.08 -4.64 6.32
CA GLN A 45 26.12 -6.10 6.17
C GLN A 45 27.57 -6.58 5.94
N GLY A 46 27.94 -7.70 6.55
CA GLY A 46 29.30 -8.26 6.48
C GLY A 46 30.33 -7.63 7.42
N ALA A 47 30.01 -6.55 8.12
CA ALA A 47 30.89 -5.98 9.15
C ALA A 47 31.07 -6.93 10.34
N ALA A 48 32.09 -6.71 11.17
CA ALA A 48 32.32 -7.50 12.38
C ALA A 48 31.15 -7.30 13.38
N ALA A 49 30.70 -8.40 13.98
CA ALA A 49 29.66 -8.36 15.00
C ALA A 49 30.32 -8.25 16.39
N ASP A 50 30.65 -7.04 16.80
CA ASP A 50 31.39 -6.70 18.01
C ASP A 50 30.53 -6.24 19.18
N ALA A 51 29.29 -5.86 18.92
CA ALA A 51 28.36 -5.32 19.91
C ALA A 51 26.90 -5.62 19.57
N LEU A 52 26.05 -5.55 20.58
CA LEU A 52 24.60 -5.52 20.51
C LEU A 52 24.16 -4.08 20.77
N TYR A 53 23.10 -3.64 20.08
CA TYR A 53 22.56 -2.30 20.27
C TYR A 53 21.09 -2.38 20.63
N PHE A 54 20.66 -1.51 21.55
CA PHE A 54 19.27 -1.32 21.95
C PHE A 54 18.81 0.05 21.50
N LEU A 55 17.75 0.11 20.73
CA LEU A 55 17.19 1.38 20.32
C LEU A 55 16.39 1.98 21.47
N VAL A 56 16.88 3.10 22.02
CA VAL A 56 16.19 3.86 23.07
C VAL A 56 15.17 4.81 22.44
N ARG A 57 15.58 5.51 21.39
CA ARG A 57 14.72 6.43 20.64
C ARG A 57 15.13 6.51 19.18
N GLY A 58 14.24 7.03 18.35
CA GLY A 58 14.46 7.11 16.93
C GLY A 58 13.84 5.93 16.18
N ARG A 59 14.33 5.65 14.98
CA ARG A 59 13.88 4.54 14.14
C ARG A 59 14.97 4.10 13.19
N LEU A 60 15.11 2.78 13.01
CA LEU A 60 16.11 2.21 12.15
C LEU A 60 15.49 1.32 11.07
N GLN A 61 16.18 1.20 9.95
CA GLN A 61 15.84 0.27 8.86
C GLN A 61 16.87 -0.86 8.78
N VAL A 62 16.36 -2.05 8.44
CA VAL A 62 17.16 -3.26 8.23
C VAL A 62 17.24 -3.55 6.74
N TRP A 63 18.46 -3.49 6.18
CA TRP A 63 18.74 -3.67 4.75
C TRP A 63 19.57 -4.93 4.51
N VAL A 64 19.25 -5.67 3.44
CA VAL A 64 20.05 -6.82 3.01
C VAL A 64 20.47 -6.63 1.56
N GLU A 65 21.76 -6.77 1.33
CA GLU A 65 22.34 -6.84 -0.01
C GLU A 65 22.13 -8.25 -0.61
N PRO A 66 21.91 -8.39 -1.92
CA PRO A 66 21.78 -9.69 -2.56
C PRO A 66 23.06 -10.50 -2.41
N GLU A 67 22.92 -11.81 -2.11
CA GLU A 67 24.07 -12.72 -1.89
C GLU A 67 24.93 -12.95 -3.15
N VAL A 68 24.41 -12.71 -4.34
CA VAL A 68 25.13 -12.94 -5.60
C VAL A 68 25.72 -11.62 -6.10
N ARG A 69 27.03 -11.49 -5.98
CA ARG A 69 27.78 -10.39 -6.63
C ARG A 69 27.56 -10.45 -8.14
N GLY A 70 26.88 -9.45 -8.68
CA GLY A 70 26.61 -9.32 -10.13
C GLY A 70 25.14 -9.55 -10.52
N SER A 71 24.23 -9.82 -9.60
CA SER A 71 22.79 -9.68 -9.88
C SER A 71 22.43 -8.18 -9.85
N GLU A 72 21.64 -7.73 -10.83
CA GLU A 72 21.09 -6.35 -10.89
C GLU A 72 20.04 -6.06 -9.80
N SER A 73 19.93 -6.91 -8.77
CA SER A 73 18.97 -6.76 -7.68
C SER A 73 19.45 -5.69 -6.72
N ALA A 74 18.66 -4.66 -6.53
CA ALA A 74 18.90 -3.60 -5.54
C ALA A 74 18.86 -4.13 -4.10
N PRO A 75 19.50 -3.45 -3.13
CA PRO A 75 19.37 -3.76 -1.71
C PRO A 75 17.89 -3.82 -1.31
N ARG A 76 17.54 -4.81 -0.48
CA ARG A 76 16.16 -5.04 -0.06
C ARG A 76 15.95 -4.60 1.37
N LEU A 77 14.95 -3.74 1.60
CA LEU A 77 14.47 -3.41 2.93
C LEU A 77 13.75 -4.63 3.54
N LEU A 78 14.23 -5.10 4.70
CA LEU A 78 13.62 -6.20 5.42
C LEU A 78 12.62 -5.75 6.48
N GLY A 79 12.74 -4.54 7.01
CA GLY A 79 11.83 -4.01 8.02
C GLY A 79 12.45 -2.89 8.83
N GLU A 80 11.70 -2.43 9.82
CA GLU A 80 12.08 -1.34 10.71
C GLU A 80 12.27 -1.84 12.13
N ILE A 81 13.03 -1.08 12.91
CA ILE A 81 13.29 -1.30 14.33
C ILE A 81 12.78 -0.07 15.08
N THR A 82 12.01 -0.31 16.11
CA THR A 82 11.37 0.71 16.95
C THR A 82 11.99 0.76 18.35
N PRO A 83 11.79 1.85 19.10
CA PRO A 83 12.29 1.96 20.47
C PRO A 83 11.88 0.75 21.34
N GLY A 84 12.84 0.25 22.12
CA GLY A 84 12.68 -0.96 22.92
C GLY A 84 13.09 -2.24 22.20
N GLU A 85 13.52 -2.20 20.94
CA GLU A 85 14.02 -3.36 20.20
C GLU A 85 15.56 -3.37 20.13
N SER A 86 16.13 -4.56 19.91
CA SER A 86 17.56 -4.76 19.75
C SER A 86 17.96 -5.01 18.31
N VAL A 87 19.20 -4.67 17.96
CA VAL A 87 19.81 -4.97 16.66
C VAL A 87 21.22 -5.51 16.83
N GLY A 88 21.65 -6.34 15.87
CA GLY A 88 22.99 -6.95 15.86
C GLY A 88 23.12 -8.22 16.69
N GLU A 89 22.06 -8.68 17.35
CA GLU A 89 22.00 -9.89 18.17
C GLU A 89 22.33 -11.16 17.38
N ILE A 90 21.92 -11.26 16.13
CA ILE A 90 22.15 -12.47 15.30
C ILE A 90 23.65 -12.72 15.14
N GLY A 91 24.41 -11.68 14.77
CA GLY A 91 25.85 -11.82 14.60
C GLY A 91 26.60 -12.16 15.90
N LEU A 92 26.12 -11.67 17.06
CA LEU A 92 26.67 -12.03 18.36
C LEU A 92 26.35 -13.47 18.75
N LEU A 93 25.11 -13.90 18.60
CA LEU A 93 24.65 -15.23 18.96
C LEU A 93 25.25 -16.33 18.06
N THR A 94 25.48 -16.02 16.77
CA THR A 94 26.04 -16.98 15.81
C THR A 94 27.58 -16.95 15.75
N GLY A 95 28.23 -15.97 16.38
CA GLY A 95 29.68 -15.78 16.31
C GLY A 95 30.18 -15.34 14.93
N GLY A 96 29.27 -14.84 14.07
CA GLY A 96 29.54 -14.48 12.69
C GLY A 96 29.74 -12.98 12.45
N VAL A 97 29.42 -12.54 11.25
CA VAL A 97 29.38 -11.14 10.82
C VAL A 97 27.96 -10.58 10.89
N ARG A 98 27.80 -9.30 10.67
CA ARG A 98 26.48 -8.65 10.54
C ARG A 98 25.71 -9.25 9.36
N THR A 99 24.56 -9.84 9.61
CA THR A 99 23.72 -10.51 8.60
C THR A 99 22.92 -9.51 7.74
N ALA A 100 22.76 -8.27 8.22
CA ALA A 100 22.09 -7.18 7.54
C ALA A 100 22.79 -5.85 7.87
N GLY A 101 22.58 -4.84 7.05
CA GLY A 101 22.95 -3.45 7.34
C GLY A 101 21.83 -2.77 8.14
N ILE A 102 22.21 -1.87 9.06
CA ILE A 102 21.25 -1.06 9.83
C ILE A 102 21.53 0.42 9.55
N ARG A 103 20.48 1.14 9.13
CA ARG A 103 20.52 2.58 8.82
C ARG A 103 19.46 3.32 9.63
N ALA A 104 19.79 4.50 10.13
CA ALA A 104 18.82 5.33 10.84
C ALA A 104 17.86 6.01 9.85
N ILE A 105 16.55 5.98 10.14
CA ILE A 105 15.53 6.75 9.41
C ILE A 105 15.57 8.20 9.87
N ARG A 106 15.68 8.39 11.19
CA ARG A 106 15.74 9.69 11.86
C ARG A 106 16.81 9.67 12.95
N ASP A 107 17.13 10.83 13.51
CA ASP A 107 18.08 10.91 14.61
C ASP A 107 17.71 9.92 15.71
N SER A 108 18.65 9.03 16.02
CA SER A 108 18.38 7.87 16.87
C SER A 108 19.45 7.74 17.95
N GLN A 109 19.02 7.34 19.14
CA GLN A 109 19.90 7.04 20.26
C GLN A 109 19.82 5.57 20.61
N LEU A 110 20.98 4.95 20.75
CA LEU A 110 21.12 3.53 21.08
C LEU A 110 22.01 3.36 22.31
N LEU A 111 21.81 2.24 22.97
CA LEU A 111 22.75 1.74 23.97
C LEU A 111 23.53 0.59 23.35
N ARG A 112 24.84 0.68 23.37
CA ARG A 112 25.78 -0.31 22.86
C ARG A 112 26.26 -1.20 24.00
N LEU A 113 26.08 -2.51 23.87
CA LEU A 113 26.65 -3.52 24.72
C LEU A 113 27.71 -4.28 23.93
N ASP A 114 28.97 -4.16 24.30
CA ASP A 114 30.02 -4.90 23.60
C ASP A 114 29.94 -6.42 23.82
N ARG A 115 30.63 -7.18 22.97
CA ARG A 115 30.61 -8.65 23.01
C ARG A 115 31.05 -9.21 24.38
N GLN A 116 32.10 -8.63 24.98
CA GLN A 116 32.67 -9.14 26.22
C GLN A 116 31.68 -8.93 27.40
N ALA A 117 31.08 -7.75 27.47
CA ALA A 117 30.04 -7.43 28.43
C ALA A 117 28.81 -8.33 28.21
N PHE A 118 28.38 -8.51 26.96
CA PHE A 118 27.27 -9.41 26.62
C PHE A 118 27.52 -10.84 27.11
N GLU A 119 28.68 -11.42 26.82
CA GLU A 119 29.04 -12.77 27.25
C GLU A 119 29.05 -12.90 28.78
N HIS A 120 29.54 -11.88 29.49
CA HIS A 120 29.53 -11.83 30.94
C HIS A 120 28.10 -11.82 31.51
N PHE A 121 27.21 -10.99 30.97
CA PHE A 121 25.83 -10.91 31.40
C PHE A 121 25.02 -12.16 31.01
N ALA A 122 25.26 -12.74 29.84
CA ALA A 122 24.56 -13.94 29.36
C ALA A 122 24.81 -15.15 30.26
N VAL A 123 25.99 -15.26 30.87
CA VAL A 123 26.29 -16.34 31.84
C VAL A 123 25.51 -16.14 33.14
N ARG A 124 25.37 -14.90 33.61
CA ARG A 124 24.64 -14.57 34.85
C ARG A 124 23.13 -14.60 34.69
N HIS A 125 22.64 -14.19 33.51
CA HIS A 125 21.24 -14.04 33.17
C HIS A 125 20.87 -14.84 31.92
N PRO A 126 20.72 -16.16 31.98
CA PRO A 126 20.39 -17.01 30.82
C PRO A 126 19.06 -16.61 30.13
N ASN A 127 18.12 -16.00 30.86
CA ASN A 127 16.85 -15.50 30.34
C ASN A 127 17.06 -14.38 29.29
N LEU A 128 18.15 -13.62 29.38
CA LEU A 128 18.54 -12.59 28.41
C LEU A 128 18.64 -13.19 27.00
N VAL A 129 19.36 -14.30 26.87
CA VAL A 129 19.57 -14.98 25.58
C VAL A 129 18.23 -15.50 25.04
N MET A 130 17.38 -16.06 25.92
CA MET A 130 16.06 -16.55 25.53
C MET A 130 15.13 -15.41 25.04
N GLN A 131 15.20 -14.25 25.66
CA GLN A 131 14.40 -13.08 25.25
C GLN A 131 14.88 -12.51 23.92
N LEU A 132 16.19 -12.39 23.72
CA LEU A 132 16.78 -11.98 22.44
C LEU A 132 16.40 -12.95 21.32
N ALA A 133 16.55 -14.27 21.56
CA ALA A 133 16.14 -15.29 20.60
C ALA A 133 14.64 -15.24 20.31
N GLY A 134 13.80 -15.05 21.33
CA GLY A 134 12.36 -14.85 21.20
C GLY A 134 11.99 -13.61 20.38
N GLY A 135 12.73 -12.51 20.56
CA GLY A 135 12.59 -11.29 19.77
C GLY A 135 12.91 -11.52 18.29
N VAL A 136 14.02 -12.22 18.01
CA VAL A 136 14.39 -12.61 16.63
C VAL A 136 13.33 -13.52 16.01
N ALA A 137 12.88 -14.54 16.72
CA ALA A 137 11.87 -15.48 16.24
C ALA A 137 10.53 -14.79 15.95
N ARG A 138 10.11 -13.85 16.80
CA ARG A 138 8.91 -13.04 16.59
C ARG A 138 9.02 -12.18 15.34
N ARG A 139 10.12 -11.45 15.16
CA ARG A 139 10.39 -10.66 13.95
C ARG A 139 10.41 -11.50 12.67
N LEU A 140 10.98 -12.71 12.72
CA LEU A 140 10.93 -13.66 11.59
C LEU A 140 9.49 -14.10 11.28
N THR A 141 8.70 -14.39 12.31
CA THR A 141 7.30 -14.83 12.14
C THR A 141 6.40 -13.70 11.63
N GLU A 142 6.61 -12.47 12.09
CA GLU A 142 5.88 -11.29 11.62
C GLU A 142 6.22 -10.93 10.18
N ARG A 143 7.48 -11.12 9.77
CA ARG A 143 7.95 -10.91 8.39
C ARG A 143 7.45 -11.96 7.40
N THR A 144 7.12 -13.15 7.85
CA THR A 144 6.52 -14.21 7.02
C THR A 144 5.02 -14.02 6.81
N ARG A 145 4.38 -13.07 7.49
CA ARG A 145 2.99 -12.68 7.22
C ARG A 145 2.94 -11.64 6.11
N PRO A 146 2.42 -11.98 4.92
CA PRO A 146 2.19 -10.99 3.86
C PRO A 146 1.28 -9.88 4.41
N GLY A 147 1.67 -8.62 4.25
CA GLY A 147 0.84 -7.48 4.63
C GLY A 147 1.05 -6.88 6.02
N SER A 148 2.12 -7.23 6.74
CA SER A 148 2.56 -6.40 7.87
C SER A 148 3.29 -5.17 7.34
N SER A 149 2.54 -4.21 6.78
CA SER A 149 3.13 -2.97 6.30
C SER A 149 3.71 -2.17 7.47
N ALA A 150 4.86 -1.55 7.23
CA ALA A 150 5.58 -0.65 8.15
C ALA A 150 4.73 0.54 8.66
N SER A 151 3.53 0.73 8.11
CA SER A 151 2.56 1.77 8.45
C SER A 151 2.04 1.72 9.89
N ARG A 152 2.14 0.58 10.59
CA ARG A 152 1.47 0.40 11.89
C ARG A 152 2.11 1.12 13.07
N ASN A 153 3.29 1.70 12.92
CA ASN A 153 4.05 2.26 14.05
C ASN A 153 4.61 3.67 13.81
N LEU A 154 3.95 4.50 12.98
CA LEU A 154 4.36 5.90 12.85
C LEU A 154 4.25 6.60 14.22
N SER A 155 5.34 7.29 14.60
CA SER A 155 5.38 8.14 15.80
C SER A 155 5.46 9.61 15.43
N THR A 156 6.04 9.93 14.27
CA THR A 156 6.26 11.29 13.82
C THR A 156 5.95 11.44 12.33
N VAL A 157 5.26 12.53 11.99
CA VAL A 157 4.93 12.91 10.60
C VAL A 157 5.32 14.36 10.40
N ALA A 158 6.09 14.67 9.35
CA ALA A 158 6.36 16.04 8.94
C ALA A 158 5.43 16.46 7.80
N LEU A 159 4.77 17.60 7.97
CA LEU A 159 4.01 18.29 6.94
C LEU A 159 4.93 19.35 6.33
N VAL A 160 5.30 19.18 5.07
CA VAL A 160 6.29 20.03 4.40
C VAL A 160 5.62 20.74 3.21
N PRO A 161 5.34 22.06 3.33
CA PRO A 161 4.78 22.82 2.24
C PRO A 161 5.81 23.01 1.13
N LEU A 162 5.41 22.76 -0.13
CA LEU A 162 6.26 22.90 -1.32
C LEU A 162 6.24 24.33 -1.90
N GLY A 163 5.48 25.23 -1.29
CA GLY A 163 5.32 26.63 -1.66
C GLY A 163 4.24 27.28 -0.82
N GLU A 164 3.80 28.48 -1.21
CA GLU A 164 2.72 29.19 -0.52
C GLU A 164 1.47 28.31 -0.43
N SER A 165 1.04 28.03 0.78
CA SER A 165 -0.06 27.11 1.08
C SER A 165 -1.04 27.75 2.08
N PRO A 166 -1.90 28.69 1.65
CA PRO A 166 -2.83 29.38 2.54
C PRO A 166 -3.84 28.45 3.22
N TRP A 167 -4.08 27.28 2.65
CA TRP A 167 -4.95 26.22 3.17
C TRP A 167 -4.28 25.33 4.24
N LEU A 168 -2.97 25.48 4.44
CA LEU A 168 -2.18 24.60 5.31
C LEU A 168 -2.67 24.60 6.76
N ALA A 169 -2.95 25.78 7.32
CA ALA A 169 -3.37 25.89 8.72
C ALA A 169 -4.70 25.15 8.96
N ASP A 170 -5.70 25.38 8.13
CA ASP A 170 -7.00 24.71 8.22
C ASP A 170 -6.88 23.19 8.00
N PHE A 171 -6.00 22.77 7.07
CA PHE A 171 -5.73 21.35 6.86
C PHE A 171 -5.04 20.72 8.08
N CYS A 172 -4.05 21.38 8.67
CA CYS A 172 -3.38 20.90 9.89
C CYS A 172 -4.36 20.71 11.05
N ASP A 173 -5.27 21.65 11.24
CA ASP A 173 -6.29 21.56 12.28
C ASP A 173 -7.23 20.38 12.03
N ARG A 174 -7.79 20.25 10.82
CA ARG A 174 -8.65 19.11 10.46
C ARG A 174 -7.93 17.76 10.57
N LEU A 175 -6.70 17.67 10.09
CA LEU A 175 -5.89 16.45 10.15
C LEU A 175 -5.62 16.05 11.61
N THR A 176 -5.26 17.03 12.43
CA THR A 176 -4.96 16.82 13.86
C THR A 176 -6.21 16.40 14.63
N ASP A 177 -7.35 17.04 14.38
CA ASP A 177 -8.61 16.70 15.04
C ASP A 177 -9.11 15.30 14.62
N GLU A 178 -8.97 14.93 13.37
CA GLU A 178 -9.34 13.59 12.91
C GLU A 178 -8.42 12.50 13.50
N LEU A 179 -7.12 12.79 13.64
CA LEU A 179 -6.16 11.90 14.30
C LEU A 179 -6.43 11.78 15.80
N ARG A 180 -6.78 12.87 16.48
CA ARG A 180 -7.11 12.88 17.92
C ARG A 180 -8.32 12.01 18.28
N LYS A 181 -9.24 11.79 17.35
CA LYS A 181 -10.35 10.83 17.54
C LYS A 181 -9.85 9.38 17.69
N ARG A 182 -8.62 9.08 17.29
CA ARG A 182 -8.04 7.73 17.27
C ARG A 182 -6.88 7.55 18.24
N VAL A 183 -5.97 8.52 18.30
CA VAL A 183 -4.76 8.46 19.12
C VAL A 183 -4.42 9.83 19.71
N SER A 184 -3.69 9.83 20.83
CA SER A 184 -3.16 11.09 21.38
C SER A 184 -2.20 11.71 20.37
N THR A 185 -2.56 12.87 19.85
CA THR A 185 -1.82 13.57 18.79
C THR A 185 -1.47 14.99 19.21
N LEU A 186 -0.22 15.40 19.00
CA LEU A 186 0.27 16.75 19.18
C LEU A 186 0.77 17.29 17.84
N CYS A 187 0.35 18.51 17.50
CA CYS A 187 0.85 19.25 16.34
C CYS A 187 1.79 20.35 16.84
N LEU A 188 2.96 20.47 16.22
CA LEU A 188 4.03 21.41 16.55
C LEU A 188 4.47 22.18 15.31
N SER A 189 4.56 23.51 15.44
CA SER A 189 5.08 24.42 14.42
C SER A 189 6.25 25.25 15.01
N SER A 190 6.94 26.02 14.17
CA SER A 190 7.97 26.97 14.62
C SER A 190 7.41 28.02 15.60
N ALA A 191 6.11 28.36 15.49
CA ALA A 191 5.44 29.30 16.38
C ALA A 191 5.23 28.77 17.83
N ASP A 192 5.43 27.46 18.05
CA ASP A 192 5.33 26.84 19.37
C ASP A 192 6.65 26.85 20.14
N LEU A 193 7.75 27.19 19.45
CA LEU A 193 9.04 27.43 20.11
C LEU A 193 8.93 28.63 21.04
N GLY A 194 9.49 28.48 22.25
CA GLY A 194 9.34 29.48 23.32
C GLY A 194 8.06 29.38 24.14
N LYS A 195 7.09 28.53 23.76
CA LYS A 195 5.93 28.20 24.56
C LYS A 195 6.14 26.91 25.35
N ASP A 196 5.46 26.74 26.45
CA ASP A 196 5.46 25.51 27.26
C ASP A 196 6.84 24.93 27.59
N GLY A 197 7.83 25.82 27.80
CA GLY A 197 9.21 25.44 28.12
C GLY A 197 10.04 24.98 26.92
N ALA A 198 9.56 25.16 25.68
CA ALA A 198 10.37 24.98 24.50
C ALA A 198 11.54 25.98 24.47
N PRO A 199 12.79 25.55 24.17
CA PRO A 199 13.92 26.46 24.12
C PRO A 199 13.80 27.42 22.92
N VAL A 200 13.92 28.73 23.17
CA VAL A 200 13.80 29.79 22.15
C VAL A 200 15.04 29.90 21.26
N ASP A 201 16.21 29.69 21.86
CA ASP A 201 17.53 29.90 21.20
C ASP A 201 18.06 28.64 20.52
N ALA A 202 17.18 27.66 20.28
CA ALA A 202 17.57 26.30 19.94
C ALA A 202 17.84 26.07 18.45
N LEU A 203 17.49 26.99 17.57
CA LEU A 203 17.64 26.84 16.13
C LEU A 203 18.82 27.69 15.63
N SER A 204 20.04 27.13 15.74
CA SER A 204 21.24 27.69 15.09
C SER A 204 21.28 27.24 13.61
N PRO A 205 21.86 28.06 12.72
CA PRO A 205 22.11 27.64 11.33
C PRO A 205 23.09 26.47 11.20
N GLU A 206 23.88 26.22 12.25
CA GLU A 206 24.81 25.08 12.33
C GLU A 206 24.01 23.81 12.64
N ASP A 207 24.23 22.74 11.88
CA ASP A 207 23.48 21.48 11.80
C ASP A 207 23.26 20.67 13.10
N SER A 208 23.69 21.18 14.25
CA SER A 208 23.51 20.51 15.54
C SER A 208 22.26 21.01 16.28
N ILE A 209 21.29 20.15 16.47
CA ILE A 209 20.13 20.43 17.33
C ILE A 209 20.60 20.48 18.78
N PRO A 210 20.40 21.59 19.52
CA PRO A 210 20.77 21.67 20.93
C PRO A 210 20.11 20.56 21.75
N GLY A 211 20.86 19.94 22.64
CA GLY A 211 20.38 18.88 23.51
C GLY A 211 19.17 19.26 24.41
N SER A 212 18.92 20.55 24.61
CA SER A 212 17.71 21.05 25.29
C SER A 212 16.45 20.86 24.44
N LEU A 213 16.54 21.12 23.12
CA LEU A 213 15.43 20.96 22.19
C LEU A 213 15.13 19.47 21.95
N HIS A 214 16.17 18.65 21.79
CA HIS A 214 15.99 17.20 21.72
C HIS A 214 15.20 16.66 22.93
N ARG A 215 15.64 17.00 24.13
CA ARG A 215 14.96 16.53 25.35
C ARG A 215 13.51 17.01 25.47
N TRP A 216 13.22 18.21 24.98
CA TRP A 216 11.87 18.74 24.97
C TRP A 216 10.97 17.98 23.99
N LEU A 217 11.49 17.70 22.78
CA LEU A 217 10.78 16.90 21.76
C LEU A 217 10.58 15.45 22.23
N ASP A 218 11.60 14.82 22.83
CA ASP A 218 11.50 13.48 23.40
C ASP A 218 10.40 13.36 24.46
N ALA A 219 10.28 14.36 25.34
CA ALA A 219 9.21 14.39 26.34
C ALA A 219 7.83 14.42 25.66
N ARG A 220 7.69 15.16 24.55
CA ARG A 220 6.43 15.22 23.80
C ARG A 220 6.14 13.91 23.04
N GLU A 221 7.16 13.26 22.48
CA GLU A 221 7.01 11.94 21.87
C GLU A 221 6.59 10.86 22.88
N ASN A 222 7.08 10.94 24.09
CA ASN A 222 6.68 10.01 25.16
C ASN A 222 5.25 10.25 25.65
N ASP A 223 4.80 11.50 25.66
CA ASP A 223 3.46 11.88 26.14
C ASP A 223 2.35 11.64 25.09
N HIS A 224 2.72 11.56 23.80
CA HIS A 224 1.78 11.45 22.69
C HIS A 224 2.12 10.27 21.78
N ARG A 225 1.10 9.58 21.28
CA ARG A 225 1.28 8.45 20.35
C ARG A 225 1.76 8.89 18.98
N LEU A 226 1.40 10.12 18.57
CA LEU A 226 1.76 10.69 17.27
C LEU A 226 2.10 12.17 17.41
N LEU A 227 3.24 12.58 16.86
CA LEU A 227 3.63 13.97 16.67
C LEU A 227 3.51 14.37 15.21
N ILE A 228 2.92 15.53 14.96
CA ILE A 228 2.89 16.18 13.66
C ILE A 228 3.81 17.40 13.75
N TYR A 229 4.83 17.43 12.92
CA TYR A 229 5.69 18.58 12.73
C TYR A 229 5.24 19.36 11.49
N VAL A 230 4.86 20.63 11.65
CA VAL A 230 4.54 21.52 10.53
C VAL A 230 5.78 22.32 10.20
N ALA A 231 6.43 21.98 9.09
CA ALA A 231 7.61 22.68 8.62
C ALA A 231 7.25 24.08 8.11
N ASP A 232 8.20 25.01 8.23
CA ASP A 232 8.09 26.31 7.56
C ASP A 232 8.29 26.15 6.05
N GLU A 233 7.85 27.12 5.27
CA GLU A 233 8.15 27.17 3.85
C GLU A 233 9.66 27.37 3.63
N GLY A 234 10.25 26.55 2.77
CA GLY A 234 11.65 26.65 2.38
C GLY A 234 12.64 26.01 3.36
N ASP A 235 13.91 26.34 3.16
CA ASP A 235 15.05 25.80 3.91
C ASP A 235 15.29 26.59 5.20
N THR A 236 14.51 26.33 6.23
CA THR A 236 14.71 26.90 7.56
C THR A 236 15.32 25.86 8.52
N PRO A 237 15.96 26.29 9.63
CA PRO A 237 16.43 25.36 10.64
C PRO A 237 15.31 24.49 11.22
N TRP A 238 14.07 25.02 11.32
CA TRP A 238 12.91 24.27 11.76
C TRP A 238 12.48 23.21 10.73
N SER A 239 12.44 23.56 9.45
CA SER A 239 12.10 22.62 8.36
C SER A 239 13.09 21.47 8.28
N ARG A 240 14.39 21.75 8.43
CA ARG A 240 15.44 20.72 8.52
C ARG A 240 15.20 19.79 9.71
N LEU A 241 14.87 20.33 10.87
CA LEU A 241 14.53 19.56 12.06
C LEU A 241 13.32 18.64 11.81
N CYS A 242 12.23 19.19 11.28
CA CYS A 242 11.01 18.44 10.99
C CYS A 242 11.29 17.23 10.09
N ILE A 243 12.06 17.45 9.02
CA ILE A 243 12.42 16.39 8.05
C ILE A 243 13.30 15.31 8.72
N ARG A 244 14.27 15.71 9.54
CA ARG A 244 15.18 14.76 10.23
C ARG A 244 14.50 13.94 11.32
N GLN A 245 13.44 14.47 11.93
CA GLN A 245 12.71 13.79 13.02
C GLN A 245 11.51 12.97 12.50
N ALA A 246 11.20 13.04 11.22
CA ALA A 246 10.03 12.38 10.66
C ALA A 246 10.25 10.90 10.35
N ASP A 247 9.31 10.06 10.73
CA ASP A 247 9.16 8.70 10.21
C ASP A 247 8.55 8.73 8.79
N MET A 248 7.69 9.74 8.54
CA MET A 248 7.03 9.96 7.26
C MET A 248 6.90 11.45 6.95
N ILE A 249 7.14 11.82 5.72
CA ILE A 249 7.04 13.17 5.21
C ILE A 249 5.84 13.26 4.27
N LEU A 250 4.91 14.16 4.57
CA LEU A 250 3.85 14.57 3.65
C LEU A 250 4.28 15.85 2.96
N LEU A 251 4.60 15.77 1.68
CA LEU A 251 4.86 16.90 0.83
C LEU A 251 3.53 17.51 0.41
N LEU A 252 3.32 18.79 0.67
CA LEU A 252 2.05 19.47 0.50
C LEU A 252 2.18 20.48 -0.64
N GLY A 253 1.58 20.18 -1.79
CA GLY A 253 1.60 21.03 -2.97
C GLY A 253 0.21 21.59 -3.30
N ASP A 254 0.16 22.82 -3.83
CA ASP A 254 -1.04 23.33 -4.50
C ASP A 254 -1.00 22.89 -5.96
N ALA A 255 -2.04 22.18 -6.43
CA ALA A 255 -2.08 21.61 -7.78
C ALA A 255 -1.96 22.66 -8.89
N GLY A 256 -2.28 23.92 -8.59
CA GLY A 256 -2.14 25.04 -9.53
C GLY A 256 -0.76 25.73 -9.53
N ALA A 257 0.16 25.33 -8.63
CA ALA A 257 1.49 25.89 -8.53
C ALA A 257 2.50 25.23 -9.49
N ASP A 258 3.75 25.70 -9.48
CA ASP A 258 4.85 25.11 -10.26
C ASP A 258 5.20 23.72 -9.70
N PRO A 259 5.06 22.65 -10.50
CA PRO A 259 5.36 21.29 -10.06
C PRO A 259 6.85 20.99 -9.93
N THR A 260 7.74 21.84 -10.43
CA THR A 260 9.19 21.60 -10.48
C THR A 260 9.79 21.53 -9.07
N PRO A 261 10.53 20.46 -8.72
CA PRO A 261 11.21 20.39 -7.42
C PRO A 261 12.13 21.59 -7.23
N SER A 262 11.99 22.26 -6.08
CA SER A 262 12.86 23.40 -5.75
C SER A 262 14.26 22.94 -5.38
N GLN A 263 15.25 23.87 -5.44
CA GLN A 263 16.62 23.55 -5.06
C GLN A 263 16.72 23.11 -3.58
N TRP A 264 15.99 23.76 -2.68
CA TRP A 264 16.02 23.42 -1.27
C TRP A 264 15.38 22.03 -1.02
N GLU A 265 14.29 21.71 -1.74
CA GLU A 265 13.65 20.41 -1.66
C GLU A 265 14.63 19.30 -2.03
N THR A 266 15.30 19.43 -3.17
CA THR A 266 16.32 18.46 -3.61
C THR A 266 17.48 18.34 -2.63
N GLN A 267 17.95 19.45 -2.05
CA GLN A 267 19.03 19.44 -1.07
C GLN A 267 18.64 18.74 0.24
N LEU A 268 17.45 18.99 0.76
CA LEU A 268 17.00 18.44 2.03
C LEU A 268 16.51 16.99 1.95
N LEU A 269 15.98 16.59 0.80
CA LEU A 269 15.34 15.28 0.68
C LEU A 269 16.19 14.25 -0.08
N ASP A 270 16.98 14.68 -1.08
CA ASP A 270 17.64 13.76 -2.02
C ASP A 270 19.17 13.78 -1.99
N SER A 271 19.79 14.64 -1.16
CA SER A 271 21.24 14.64 -0.99
C SER A 271 21.74 13.39 -0.25
N ASP A 272 23.00 13.00 -0.49
CA ASP A 272 23.65 11.93 0.26
C ASP A 272 23.66 12.23 1.76
N GLY A 273 23.08 11.36 2.57
CA GLY A 273 22.88 11.58 4.00
C GLY A 273 21.58 12.29 4.38
N ALA A 274 20.74 12.66 3.41
CA ALA A 274 19.38 13.10 3.66
C ALA A 274 18.54 11.99 4.32
N THR A 275 17.35 12.36 4.73
CA THR A 275 16.42 11.45 5.38
C THR A 275 16.09 10.21 4.53
N THR A 276 15.88 9.07 5.18
CA THR A 276 15.29 7.86 4.60
C THR A 276 13.82 7.69 4.97
N ALA A 277 13.19 8.73 5.52
CA ALA A 277 11.77 8.74 5.82
C ALA A 277 10.94 8.51 4.53
N ARG A 278 9.86 7.76 4.69
CA ARG A 278 8.90 7.54 3.58
C ARG A 278 8.25 8.85 3.18
N ARG A 279 7.96 9.02 1.91
CA ARG A 279 7.40 10.28 1.39
C ARG A 279 6.07 10.04 0.69
N ALA A 280 5.09 10.87 0.98
CA ALA A 280 3.86 10.96 0.23
C ALA A 280 3.62 12.39 -0.25
N LEU A 281 2.97 12.53 -1.38
CA LEU A 281 2.58 13.81 -1.94
C LEU A 281 1.08 14.02 -1.77
N ILE A 282 0.68 15.12 -1.17
CA ILE A 282 -0.71 15.57 -1.09
C ILE A 282 -0.87 16.80 -1.97
N LEU A 283 -1.67 16.67 -3.02
CA LEU A 283 -1.97 17.78 -3.93
C LEU A 283 -3.32 18.38 -3.57
N HIS A 284 -3.29 19.63 -3.13
CA HIS A 284 -4.49 20.39 -2.83
C HIS A 284 -5.09 20.98 -4.11
N HIS A 285 -6.40 20.84 -4.24
CA HIS A 285 -7.23 21.47 -5.27
C HIS A 285 -8.21 22.41 -4.58
N PRO A 286 -8.50 23.60 -5.14
CA PRO A 286 -9.27 24.65 -4.44
C PRO A 286 -10.70 24.21 -4.10
N ASP A 287 -11.30 23.34 -4.90
CA ASP A 287 -12.63 22.80 -4.66
C ASP A 287 -12.78 21.36 -5.18
N ARG A 288 -13.89 20.70 -4.85
CA ARG A 288 -14.16 19.31 -5.21
C ARG A 288 -14.36 19.11 -6.71
N ASP A 289 -14.82 20.11 -7.42
CA ASP A 289 -15.13 20.07 -8.85
C ASP A 289 -13.92 20.48 -9.71
N SER A 290 -12.83 20.94 -9.09
CA SER A 290 -11.58 21.25 -9.78
C SER A 290 -11.07 20.03 -10.53
N PRO A 291 -10.73 20.16 -11.82
CA PRO A 291 -10.18 19.05 -12.58
C PRO A 291 -8.83 18.62 -12.02
N ILE A 292 -8.67 17.34 -11.80
CA ILE A 292 -7.37 16.75 -11.48
C ILE A 292 -6.67 16.46 -12.80
N ALA A 293 -5.51 17.04 -13.01
CA ALA A 293 -4.71 16.86 -14.21
C ALA A 293 -3.23 17.12 -13.91
N ASP A 294 -2.36 16.65 -14.81
CA ASP A 294 -0.93 16.93 -14.79
C ASP A 294 -0.17 16.46 -13.52
N THR A 295 -0.77 15.58 -12.75
CA THR A 295 -0.15 15.01 -11.54
C THR A 295 1.22 14.39 -11.81
N ILE A 296 1.42 13.85 -13.01
CA ILE A 296 2.72 13.29 -13.40
C ILE A 296 3.88 14.27 -13.25
N GLN A 297 3.67 15.57 -13.53
CA GLN A 297 4.69 16.60 -13.40
C GLN A 297 5.12 16.80 -11.95
N TRP A 298 4.21 16.60 -11.00
CA TRP A 298 4.50 16.63 -9.56
C TRP A 298 5.24 15.37 -9.07
N LEU A 299 5.07 14.24 -9.76
CA LEU A 299 5.73 12.97 -9.43
C LEU A 299 7.11 12.84 -10.08
N GLU A 300 7.38 13.59 -11.16
CA GLU A 300 8.68 13.59 -11.81
C GLU A 300 9.74 14.27 -10.93
N GLY A 301 10.88 13.61 -10.77
CA GLY A 301 11.98 14.10 -9.95
C GLY A 301 11.80 13.96 -8.43
N ARG A 302 10.72 13.33 -7.96
CA ARG A 302 10.48 13.06 -6.53
C ARG A 302 10.36 11.56 -6.28
N ASP A 303 11.07 11.06 -5.27
CA ASP A 303 10.91 9.69 -4.78
C ASP A 303 9.70 9.63 -3.83
N ILE A 304 8.53 9.35 -4.41
CA ILE A 304 7.22 9.34 -3.73
C ILE A 304 6.66 7.92 -3.68
N GLU A 305 6.37 7.44 -2.48
CA GLU A 305 5.74 6.12 -2.28
C GLU A 305 4.29 6.10 -2.76
N PHE A 306 3.53 7.17 -2.44
CA PHE A 306 2.17 7.35 -2.94
C PHE A 306 1.79 8.84 -2.96
N HIS A 307 0.75 9.15 -3.71
CA HIS A 307 0.16 10.50 -3.73
C HIS A 307 -1.35 10.44 -3.53
N LEU A 308 -1.91 11.53 -3.03
CA LEU A 308 -3.34 11.70 -2.82
C LEU A 308 -3.76 13.11 -3.25
N HIS A 309 -5.02 13.24 -3.64
CA HIS A 309 -5.64 14.52 -3.94
C HIS A 309 -6.52 14.95 -2.77
N LEU A 310 -6.40 16.22 -2.37
CA LEU A 310 -7.23 16.89 -1.37
C LEU A 310 -8.04 17.97 -2.08
N ARG A 311 -9.34 17.72 -2.31
CA ARG A 311 -10.22 18.61 -3.07
C ARG A 311 -11.07 19.47 -2.12
N GLY A 312 -10.70 20.75 -2.03
CA GLY A 312 -11.29 21.67 -1.06
C GLY A 312 -11.11 21.20 0.37
N ASP A 313 -12.08 21.53 1.22
CA ASP A 313 -12.08 21.18 2.65
C ASP A 313 -12.75 19.82 2.92
N SER A 314 -12.41 18.80 2.13
CA SER A 314 -13.06 17.49 2.18
C SER A 314 -12.66 16.68 3.42
N ASP A 315 -13.60 16.47 4.34
CA ASP A 315 -13.41 15.59 5.49
C ASP A 315 -13.17 14.13 5.06
N ALA A 316 -13.80 13.68 3.99
CA ALA A 316 -13.63 12.32 3.48
C ALA A 316 -12.21 12.04 3.00
N GLU A 317 -11.58 13.00 2.32
CA GLU A 317 -10.21 12.90 1.83
C GLU A 317 -9.19 13.08 2.98
N THR A 318 -9.45 14.00 3.93
CA THR A 318 -8.69 14.10 5.17
C THR A 318 -8.73 12.78 5.95
N SER A 319 -9.91 12.17 6.09
CA SER A 319 -10.06 10.86 6.74
C SER A 319 -9.34 9.74 5.99
N ARG A 320 -9.25 9.80 4.63
CA ARG A 320 -8.42 8.88 3.82
C ARG A 320 -6.95 9.02 4.17
N ILE A 321 -6.42 10.25 4.24
CA ILE A 321 -5.03 10.51 4.64
C ILE A 321 -4.78 9.92 6.03
N VAL A 322 -5.66 10.17 7.00
CA VAL A 322 -5.55 9.63 8.35
C VAL A 322 -5.54 8.10 8.35
N ARG A 323 -6.43 7.43 7.60
CA ARG A 323 -6.42 5.97 7.51
C ARG A 323 -5.11 5.43 6.91
N MET A 324 -4.56 6.12 5.90
CA MET A 324 -3.27 5.75 5.32
C MET A 324 -2.14 5.87 6.36
N LEU A 325 -2.08 6.98 7.10
CA LEU A 325 -1.09 7.20 8.16
C LEU A 325 -1.21 6.19 9.29
N MET A 326 -2.42 5.85 9.68
CA MET A 326 -2.69 4.92 10.79
C MET A 326 -2.61 3.43 10.39
N GLY A 327 -2.45 3.13 9.10
CA GLY A 327 -2.47 1.75 8.59
C GLY A 327 -3.83 1.08 8.68
N ASP A 328 -4.90 1.86 8.65
CA ASP A 328 -6.29 1.41 8.68
C ASP A 328 -6.99 1.53 7.32
N SER A 329 -6.26 1.94 6.29
CA SER A 329 -6.77 2.10 4.93
C SER A 329 -7.22 0.76 4.31
N VAL A 330 -8.20 0.82 3.42
CA VAL A 330 -8.81 -0.35 2.78
C VAL A 330 -8.51 -0.33 1.29
N GLY A 331 -7.83 -1.38 0.82
CA GLY A 331 -7.63 -1.67 -0.60
C GLY A 331 -8.70 -2.62 -1.13
N LEU A 332 -9.34 -2.27 -2.24
CA LEU A 332 -10.31 -3.11 -2.94
C LEU A 332 -9.66 -3.74 -4.17
N VAL A 333 -9.69 -5.07 -4.25
CA VAL A 333 -9.16 -5.84 -5.39
C VAL A 333 -10.29 -6.53 -6.14
N LEU A 334 -10.39 -6.28 -7.44
CA LEU A 334 -11.43 -6.78 -8.32
C LEU A 334 -10.85 -7.77 -9.35
N GLY A 335 -11.47 -8.93 -9.45
CA GLY A 335 -10.98 -10.01 -10.28
C GLY A 335 -11.46 -9.98 -11.73
N GLY A 336 -10.79 -10.70 -12.62
CA GLY A 336 -11.26 -10.91 -13.99
C GLY A 336 -12.37 -11.96 -14.06
N GLY A 337 -13.42 -11.71 -14.88
CA GLY A 337 -14.55 -12.64 -15.02
C GLY A 337 -15.53 -12.32 -16.14
N ALA A 338 -15.18 -11.43 -17.06
CA ALA A 338 -16.05 -10.93 -18.13
C ALA A 338 -17.42 -10.44 -17.56
N ALA A 339 -18.58 -10.83 -18.12
CA ALA A 339 -19.89 -10.37 -17.64
C ALA A 339 -20.18 -10.68 -16.16
N ARG A 340 -19.54 -11.70 -15.58
CA ARG A 340 -19.69 -12.02 -14.15
C ARG A 340 -19.11 -10.94 -13.24
N GLY A 341 -18.14 -10.15 -13.73
CA GLY A 341 -17.59 -9.01 -13.02
C GLY A 341 -18.61 -7.94 -12.67
N PHE A 342 -19.78 -7.91 -13.28
CA PHE A 342 -20.86 -7.00 -12.85
C PHE A 342 -21.28 -7.23 -11.38
N ALA A 343 -21.01 -8.40 -10.80
CA ALA A 343 -21.19 -8.62 -9.37
C ALA A 343 -20.30 -7.75 -8.49
N GLU A 344 -19.17 -7.25 -9.01
CA GLU A 344 -18.27 -6.33 -8.33
C GLU A 344 -18.90 -4.96 -8.11
N VAL A 345 -19.77 -4.52 -9.07
CA VAL A 345 -20.56 -3.29 -8.91
C VAL A 345 -21.52 -3.44 -7.72
N GLY A 346 -22.16 -4.62 -7.58
CA GLY A 346 -23.00 -4.93 -6.43
C GLY A 346 -22.23 -4.99 -5.12
N ALA A 347 -21.04 -5.60 -5.13
CA ALA A 347 -20.17 -5.64 -3.96
C ALA A 347 -19.71 -4.24 -3.53
N TYR A 348 -19.35 -3.37 -4.48
CA TYR A 348 -19.02 -1.97 -4.21
C TYR A 348 -20.21 -1.23 -3.57
N ARG A 349 -21.43 -1.39 -4.10
CA ARG A 349 -22.64 -0.80 -3.52
C ARG A 349 -22.82 -1.24 -2.06
N ALA A 350 -22.66 -2.53 -1.78
CA ALA A 350 -22.79 -3.06 -0.42
C ALA A 350 -21.71 -2.53 0.53
N MET A 351 -20.45 -2.37 0.07
CA MET A 351 -19.38 -1.75 0.85
C MET A 351 -19.69 -0.30 1.18
N HIS A 352 -20.13 0.46 0.19
CA HIS A 352 -20.47 1.89 0.37
C HIS A 352 -21.63 2.06 1.36
N GLU A 353 -22.71 1.29 1.24
CA GLU A 353 -23.85 1.32 2.16
C GLU A 353 -23.48 0.88 3.60
N ALA A 354 -22.50 -0.02 3.73
CA ALA A 354 -21.98 -0.44 5.03
C ALA A 354 -20.96 0.56 5.64
N GLY A 355 -20.65 1.65 4.95
CA GLY A 355 -19.65 2.63 5.39
C GLY A 355 -18.22 2.12 5.36
N VAL A 356 -17.93 1.05 4.62
CA VAL A 356 -16.55 0.55 4.44
C VAL A 356 -15.82 1.48 3.47
N PRO A 357 -14.75 2.17 3.93
CA PRO A 357 -14.01 3.07 3.07
C PRO A 357 -13.25 2.31 1.98
N ILE A 358 -13.02 2.98 0.86
CA ILE A 358 -12.14 2.47 -0.21
C ILE A 358 -11.06 3.51 -0.44
N ASP A 359 -9.83 3.17 -0.10
CA ASP A 359 -8.69 4.08 -0.13
C ASP A 359 -7.73 3.78 -1.28
N TRP A 360 -7.80 2.56 -1.82
CA TRP A 360 -7.03 2.11 -2.98
C TRP A 360 -7.85 1.10 -3.79
N VAL A 361 -7.75 1.12 -5.10
CA VAL A 361 -8.45 0.16 -5.97
C VAL A 361 -7.46 -0.52 -6.90
N GLY A 362 -7.57 -1.83 -7.04
CA GLY A 362 -6.79 -2.59 -8.00
C GLY A 362 -7.64 -3.62 -8.72
N GLY A 363 -7.29 -3.96 -9.96
CA GLY A 363 -8.08 -4.96 -10.66
C GLY A 363 -7.46 -5.53 -11.92
N THR A 364 -8.10 -6.58 -12.39
CA THR A 364 -7.71 -7.30 -13.62
C THR A 364 -8.89 -7.41 -14.57
N SER A 365 -8.67 -7.17 -15.86
CA SER A 365 -9.70 -7.33 -16.91
C SER A 365 -10.93 -6.47 -16.62
N ILE A 366 -12.12 -7.07 -16.52
CA ILE A 366 -13.36 -6.36 -16.15
C ILE A 366 -13.23 -5.68 -14.78
N GLY A 367 -12.56 -6.32 -13.82
CA GLY A 367 -12.29 -5.74 -12.50
C GLY A 367 -11.43 -4.47 -12.58
N GLY A 368 -10.49 -4.40 -13.54
CA GLY A 368 -9.75 -3.17 -13.82
C GLY A 368 -10.65 -2.05 -14.35
N ILE A 369 -11.61 -2.37 -15.23
CA ILE A 369 -12.56 -1.38 -15.79
C ILE A 369 -13.51 -0.86 -14.72
N ILE A 370 -14.10 -1.75 -13.92
CA ILE A 370 -14.98 -1.37 -12.81
C ILE A 370 -14.19 -0.62 -11.74
N GLY A 371 -12.97 -1.08 -11.43
CA GLY A 371 -12.09 -0.42 -10.49
C GLY A 371 -11.74 1.01 -10.88
N ALA A 372 -11.44 1.26 -12.16
CA ALA A 372 -11.22 2.62 -12.65
C ALA A 372 -12.47 3.51 -12.52
N ALA A 373 -13.67 2.95 -12.75
CA ALA A 373 -14.92 3.69 -12.55
C ALA A 373 -15.17 4.00 -11.06
N ILE A 374 -14.80 3.10 -10.15
CA ILE A 374 -14.86 3.34 -8.69
C ILE A 374 -13.85 4.42 -8.29
N ALA A 375 -12.64 4.39 -8.88
CA ALA A 375 -11.58 5.34 -8.57
C ALA A 375 -11.89 6.79 -8.97
N LEU A 376 -12.90 7.02 -9.83
CA LEU A 376 -13.46 8.36 -10.10
C LEU A 376 -14.19 8.98 -8.90
N ASP A 377 -14.48 8.22 -7.86
CA ASP A 377 -15.11 8.69 -6.61
C ASP A 377 -16.48 9.37 -6.78
N GLN A 378 -17.26 8.89 -7.77
CA GLN A 378 -18.60 9.43 -8.09
C GLN A 378 -19.75 8.66 -7.42
N GLY A 379 -19.44 7.65 -6.63
CA GLY A 379 -20.41 6.84 -5.90
C GLY A 379 -21.02 5.66 -6.68
N PRO A 380 -21.74 4.77 -5.99
CA PRO A 380 -22.21 3.49 -6.55
C PRO A 380 -23.26 3.62 -7.64
N ASP A 381 -24.11 4.64 -7.59
CA ASP A 381 -25.13 4.88 -8.62
C ASP A 381 -24.49 5.24 -9.95
N TYR A 382 -23.48 6.11 -9.92
CA TYR A 382 -22.70 6.48 -11.10
C TYR A 382 -22.00 5.25 -11.71
N VAL A 383 -21.35 4.43 -10.90
CA VAL A 383 -20.65 3.21 -11.36
C VAL A 383 -21.65 2.23 -11.99
N THR A 384 -22.81 2.04 -11.35
CA THR A 384 -23.87 1.13 -11.85
C THR A 384 -24.41 1.61 -13.18
N GLU A 385 -24.79 2.89 -13.28
CA GLU A 385 -25.40 3.45 -14.51
C GLU A 385 -24.41 3.47 -15.67
N ASN A 386 -23.17 3.92 -15.44
CA ASN A 386 -22.15 3.95 -16.48
C ASN A 386 -21.74 2.55 -16.94
N SER A 387 -21.62 1.59 -16.01
CA SER A 387 -21.39 0.19 -16.38
C SER A 387 -22.52 -0.37 -17.24
N ARG A 388 -23.78 -0.08 -16.90
CA ARG A 388 -24.92 -0.46 -17.72
C ARG A 388 -24.86 0.15 -19.12
N LYS A 389 -24.65 1.48 -19.22
CA LYS A 389 -24.51 2.17 -20.49
C LYS A 389 -23.38 1.62 -21.34
N ALA A 390 -22.20 1.39 -20.73
CA ALA A 390 -21.04 0.89 -21.43
C ALA A 390 -21.21 -0.54 -21.94
N PHE A 391 -21.69 -1.45 -21.10
CA PHE A 391 -21.69 -2.89 -21.44
C PHE A 391 -23.00 -3.39 -22.04
N VAL A 392 -24.16 -2.90 -21.59
CA VAL A 392 -25.48 -3.36 -22.09
C VAL A 392 -25.86 -2.58 -23.34
N GLU A 393 -25.83 -1.24 -23.29
CA GLU A 393 -26.24 -0.37 -24.40
C GLU A 393 -25.13 -0.23 -25.44
N GLY A 394 -23.88 0.00 -25.00
CA GLY A 394 -22.72 0.21 -25.86
C GLY A 394 -22.26 -1.01 -26.63
N LYS A 395 -22.59 -2.20 -26.19
CA LYS A 395 -22.26 -3.49 -26.81
C LYS A 395 -20.77 -3.56 -27.24
N PRO A 396 -19.82 -3.43 -26.30
CA PRO A 396 -18.38 -3.31 -26.58
C PRO A 396 -17.82 -4.50 -27.36
N PHE A 397 -18.44 -5.67 -27.26
CA PHE A 397 -18.02 -6.91 -27.91
C PHE A 397 -18.80 -7.21 -29.21
N GLY A 398 -19.51 -6.22 -29.78
CA GLY A 398 -20.36 -6.39 -30.95
C GLY A 398 -19.69 -6.14 -32.31
N ASP A 399 -18.39 -5.82 -32.35
CA ASP A 399 -17.64 -5.51 -33.57
C ASP A 399 -16.81 -6.71 -34.07
N TYR A 400 -17.50 -7.80 -34.43
CA TYR A 400 -16.88 -9.01 -34.96
C TYR A 400 -16.05 -8.76 -36.21
N THR A 401 -14.98 -9.57 -36.41
CA THR A 401 -14.06 -9.47 -37.55
C THR A 401 -13.66 -10.86 -38.03
N LEU A 402 -12.96 -10.91 -39.17
CA LEU A 402 -12.30 -12.13 -39.59
C LEU A 402 -11.26 -12.54 -38.54
N PRO A 403 -11.27 -13.79 -38.06
CA PRO A 403 -10.48 -14.25 -36.92
C PRO A 403 -8.99 -14.46 -37.28
N VAL A 404 -8.32 -13.43 -37.79
CA VAL A 404 -6.87 -13.47 -38.09
C VAL A 404 -6.08 -13.20 -36.82
N LEU A 405 -6.45 -12.15 -36.04
CA LEU A 405 -5.79 -11.79 -34.80
C LEU A 405 -6.72 -12.04 -33.60
N SER A 406 -8.03 -11.85 -33.78
CA SER A 406 -9.05 -11.97 -32.74
C SER A 406 -10.43 -12.11 -33.36
N LEU A 407 -11.43 -12.50 -32.54
CA LEU A 407 -12.84 -12.60 -32.96
C LEU A 407 -13.52 -11.22 -33.03
N ILE A 408 -13.02 -10.23 -32.27
CA ILE A 408 -13.58 -8.89 -32.10
C ILE A 408 -12.50 -7.86 -32.41
N ARG A 409 -12.84 -6.79 -33.11
CA ARG A 409 -11.89 -5.69 -33.43
C ARG A 409 -11.48 -4.86 -32.21
N GLY A 410 -12.38 -4.74 -31.21
CA GLY A 410 -12.16 -3.97 -30.00
C GLY A 410 -12.29 -2.45 -30.14
N ARG A 411 -12.65 -1.94 -31.33
CA ARG A 411 -12.82 -0.47 -31.57
C ARG A 411 -13.98 0.12 -30.77
N ARG A 412 -15.06 -0.66 -30.57
CA ARG A 412 -16.19 -0.19 -29.76
C ARG A 412 -15.81 -0.05 -28.30
N MET A 413 -15.11 -1.02 -27.76
CA MET A 413 -14.58 -0.98 -26.41
C MET A 413 -13.63 0.21 -26.20
N GLU A 414 -12.69 0.39 -27.13
CA GLU A 414 -11.77 1.54 -27.09
C GLU A 414 -12.53 2.88 -27.12
N LYS A 415 -13.53 3.01 -27.97
CA LYS A 415 -14.34 4.24 -28.03
C LYS A 415 -15.08 4.50 -26.73
N LEU A 416 -15.64 3.47 -26.10
CA LEU A 416 -16.38 3.57 -24.83
C LEU A 416 -15.43 3.93 -23.68
N THR A 417 -14.28 3.25 -23.56
CA THR A 417 -13.29 3.56 -22.51
C THR A 417 -12.74 4.97 -22.68
N ARG A 418 -12.42 5.40 -23.90
CA ARG A 418 -11.97 6.77 -24.18
C ARG A 418 -13.03 7.83 -23.85
N HIS A 419 -14.32 7.49 -23.96
CA HIS A 419 -15.40 8.44 -23.71
C HIS A 419 -15.71 8.56 -22.21
N HIS A 420 -15.72 7.47 -21.47
CA HIS A 420 -16.15 7.43 -20.08
C HIS A 420 -15.01 7.53 -19.06
N LEU A 421 -13.77 7.15 -19.46
CA LEU A 421 -12.61 7.07 -18.59
C LEU A 421 -11.43 7.82 -19.25
N GLN A 422 -11.53 9.15 -19.22
CA GLN A 422 -10.51 10.07 -19.74
C GLN A 422 -9.45 10.36 -18.67
N GLY A 423 -8.30 10.92 -19.11
CA GLY A 423 -7.21 11.31 -18.22
C GLY A 423 -6.20 10.20 -17.96
N ASN A 424 -5.41 10.40 -16.95
CA ASN A 424 -4.36 9.48 -16.54
C ASN A 424 -4.69 8.83 -15.20
N ILE A 425 -4.03 7.72 -14.91
CA ILE A 425 -4.27 6.93 -13.69
C ILE A 425 -3.91 7.74 -12.45
N GLU A 426 -2.79 8.45 -12.50
CA GLU A 426 -2.31 9.31 -11.42
C GLU A 426 -3.20 10.52 -11.14
N ASP A 427 -4.11 10.87 -12.06
CA ASP A 427 -5.10 11.95 -11.90
C ASP A 427 -6.41 11.45 -11.26
N LEU A 428 -6.50 10.18 -10.87
CA LEU A 428 -7.71 9.64 -10.24
C LEU A 428 -7.81 10.03 -8.76
N PRO A 429 -9.00 10.43 -8.28
CA PRO A 429 -9.23 10.78 -6.87
C PRO A 429 -8.89 9.67 -5.86
N ILE A 430 -9.12 8.41 -6.24
CA ILE A 430 -8.70 7.25 -5.46
C ILE A 430 -7.53 6.59 -6.19
N PRO A 431 -6.41 6.32 -5.53
CA PRO A 431 -5.29 5.59 -6.13
C PRO A 431 -5.74 4.28 -6.76
N PHE A 432 -5.27 4.02 -7.98
CA PHE A 432 -5.73 2.90 -8.79
C PHE A 432 -4.56 2.20 -9.48
N PHE A 433 -4.68 0.89 -9.65
CA PHE A 433 -3.86 0.14 -10.59
C PHE A 433 -4.66 -0.93 -11.33
N CYS A 434 -4.21 -1.29 -12.51
CA CYS A 434 -4.62 -2.52 -13.17
C CYS A 434 -3.40 -3.25 -13.75
N ILE A 435 -3.58 -4.52 -14.09
CA ILE A 435 -2.48 -5.35 -14.57
C ILE A 435 -2.72 -5.89 -15.97
N SER A 436 -1.64 -6.10 -16.71
CA SER A 436 -1.61 -6.85 -17.97
C SER A 436 -0.41 -7.80 -17.98
N ALA A 437 -0.30 -8.63 -18.99
CA ALA A 437 0.83 -9.56 -19.17
C ALA A 437 1.54 -9.31 -20.49
N LEU A 438 2.86 -9.34 -20.51
CA LEU A 438 3.65 -9.34 -21.74
C LEU A 438 3.43 -10.66 -22.48
N LEU A 439 3.13 -10.57 -23.78
CA LEU A 439 2.80 -11.75 -24.58
C LEU A 439 4.00 -12.66 -24.83
N ASP A 440 5.19 -12.12 -24.82
CA ASP A 440 6.44 -12.84 -25.16
C ASP A 440 6.98 -13.70 -24.00
N ASN A 441 6.90 -13.26 -22.76
CA ASN A 441 7.49 -13.95 -21.62
C ASN A 441 6.53 -14.14 -20.41
N GLY A 442 5.29 -13.64 -20.50
CA GLY A 442 4.31 -13.74 -19.42
C GLY A 442 4.61 -12.85 -18.22
N GLU A 443 5.53 -11.90 -18.32
CA GLU A 443 5.84 -10.96 -17.26
C GLU A 443 4.62 -10.06 -16.97
N MET A 444 4.27 -9.93 -15.69
CA MET A 444 3.18 -9.07 -15.26
C MET A 444 3.59 -7.59 -15.36
N ARG A 445 2.71 -6.77 -15.90
CA ARG A 445 2.84 -5.32 -15.95
C ARG A 445 1.77 -4.67 -15.10
N VAL A 446 2.20 -3.88 -14.12
CA VAL A 446 1.33 -3.07 -13.26
C VAL A 446 1.23 -1.68 -13.87
N HIS A 447 0.00 -1.22 -14.11
CA HIS A 447 -0.29 0.11 -14.65
C HIS A 447 -0.81 0.99 -13.54
N GLU A 448 0.01 1.91 -13.07
CA GLU A 448 -0.28 2.87 -11.99
C GLU A 448 -0.18 4.32 -12.46
N ARG A 449 0.30 4.52 -13.66
CA ARG A 449 0.50 5.84 -14.28
C ARG A 449 0.19 5.80 -15.77
N GLY A 450 -0.05 6.97 -16.32
CA GLY A 450 -0.34 7.17 -17.73
C GLY A 450 -1.80 6.95 -18.09
N SER A 451 -2.08 6.91 -19.37
CA SER A 451 -3.45 6.96 -19.90
C SER A 451 -4.33 5.79 -19.43
N ILE A 452 -5.42 6.11 -18.72
CA ILE A 452 -6.41 5.14 -18.20
C ILE A 452 -6.91 4.22 -19.32
N TRP A 453 -7.37 4.79 -20.45
CA TRP A 453 -7.96 3.97 -21.51
C TRP A 453 -6.97 2.97 -22.13
N ARG A 454 -5.67 3.32 -22.20
CA ARG A 454 -4.62 2.42 -22.70
C ARG A 454 -4.39 1.27 -21.73
N ALA A 455 -4.29 1.57 -20.45
CA ALA A 455 -4.14 0.56 -19.40
C ALA A 455 -5.35 -0.39 -19.38
N LEU A 456 -6.56 0.16 -19.47
CA LEU A 456 -7.79 -0.65 -19.51
C LEU A 456 -7.91 -1.47 -20.80
N ARG A 457 -7.43 -0.95 -21.93
CA ARG A 457 -7.36 -1.71 -23.17
C ARG A 457 -6.36 -2.87 -23.06
N ALA A 458 -5.25 -2.69 -22.34
CA ALA A 458 -4.25 -3.71 -22.09
C ALA A 458 -4.78 -4.80 -21.15
N THR A 459 -5.32 -4.39 -19.98
CA THR A 459 -5.84 -5.34 -18.98
C THR A 459 -7.02 -6.18 -19.49
N ALA A 460 -7.80 -5.67 -20.47
CA ALA A 460 -8.93 -6.36 -21.06
C ALA A 460 -8.62 -7.06 -22.41
N ALA A 461 -7.36 -7.13 -22.84
CA ALA A 461 -6.94 -7.74 -24.09
C ALA A 461 -6.98 -9.28 -24.04
N LEU A 462 -8.18 -9.84 -23.87
CA LEU A 462 -8.39 -11.27 -23.70
C LEU A 462 -7.94 -12.04 -24.94
N PRO A 463 -6.97 -13.00 -24.82
CA PRO A 463 -6.43 -13.74 -25.95
C PRO A 463 -7.51 -14.43 -26.79
N GLY A 464 -7.41 -14.28 -28.12
CA GLY A 464 -8.37 -14.83 -29.09
C GLY A 464 -9.69 -14.05 -29.19
N MET A 465 -10.11 -13.31 -28.16
CA MET A 465 -11.34 -12.52 -28.17
C MET A 465 -11.07 -11.09 -28.65
N LEU A 466 -10.11 -10.42 -28.05
CA LEU A 466 -9.65 -9.08 -28.44
C LEU A 466 -8.20 -9.14 -28.95
N PRO A 467 -7.80 -8.26 -29.87
CA PRO A 467 -6.40 -8.24 -30.31
C PRO A 467 -5.51 -7.80 -29.14
N PRO A 468 -4.24 -8.27 -29.06
CA PRO A 468 -3.28 -7.75 -28.10
C PRO A 468 -3.19 -6.22 -28.16
N ALA A 469 -2.94 -5.59 -27.03
CA ALA A 469 -2.64 -4.17 -26.99
C ALA A 469 -1.13 -3.93 -27.20
N VAL A 470 -0.77 -2.71 -27.58
CA VAL A 470 0.64 -2.30 -27.71
C VAL A 470 0.94 -1.30 -26.62
N MET A 471 1.90 -1.64 -25.75
CA MET A 471 2.42 -0.78 -24.68
C MET A 471 3.94 -0.74 -24.82
N GLU A 472 4.51 0.46 -24.89
CA GLU A 472 5.99 0.63 -24.99
C GLU A 472 6.64 -0.27 -26.05
N GLN A 473 6.03 -0.35 -27.23
CA GLN A 473 6.47 -1.18 -28.37
C GLN A 473 6.43 -2.70 -28.14
N ARG A 474 5.82 -3.16 -27.03
CA ARG A 474 5.63 -4.59 -26.73
C ARG A 474 4.15 -4.97 -26.79
N LEU A 475 3.87 -6.21 -27.14
CA LEU A 475 2.52 -6.75 -27.12
C LEU A 475 2.15 -7.20 -25.72
N VAL A 476 0.98 -6.75 -25.26
CA VAL A 476 0.42 -7.14 -23.97
C VAL A 476 -0.97 -7.75 -24.14
N VAL A 477 -1.30 -8.65 -23.26
CA VAL A 477 -2.59 -9.34 -23.15
C VAL A 477 -3.20 -9.16 -21.77
N ASP A 478 -4.43 -9.63 -21.63
CA ASP A 478 -5.19 -9.57 -20.37
C ASP A 478 -4.39 -10.12 -19.18
N GLY A 479 -4.39 -9.37 -18.08
CA GLY A 479 -3.69 -9.72 -16.86
C GLY A 479 -4.17 -11.01 -16.21
N SER A 480 -5.40 -11.45 -16.51
CA SER A 480 -5.95 -12.71 -15.99
C SER A 480 -5.16 -13.96 -16.42
N THR A 481 -4.31 -13.83 -17.44
CA THR A 481 -3.40 -14.91 -17.88
C THR A 481 -2.28 -15.19 -16.87
N VAL A 482 -1.90 -14.22 -16.03
CA VAL A 482 -0.81 -14.33 -15.04
C VAL A 482 -1.28 -14.13 -13.61
N ASN A 483 -2.23 -13.20 -13.37
CA ASN A 483 -2.75 -12.92 -12.05
C ASN A 483 -4.19 -12.40 -12.15
N ASN A 484 -5.15 -13.27 -11.89
CA ASN A 484 -6.57 -12.91 -12.02
C ASN A 484 -7.14 -12.10 -10.85
N LEU A 485 -6.45 -12.08 -9.71
CA LEU A 485 -6.88 -11.37 -8.49
C LEU A 485 -5.64 -10.82 -7.78
N PRO A 486 -5.17 -9.59 -8.13
CA PRO A 486 -3.85 -9.08 -7.75
C PRO A 486 -3.79 -8.58 -6.30
N ILE A 487 -4.07 -9.47 -5.34
CA ILE A 487 -3.99 -9.20 -3.89
C ILE A 487 -2.55 -8.94 -3.47
N ASP A 488 -1.59 -9.69 -4.05
CA ASP A 488 -0.15 -9.52 -3.82
C ASP A 488 0.31 -8.09 -4.15
N ILE A 489 -0.11 -7.55 -5.28
CA ILE A 489 0.21 -6.16 -5.67
C ILE A 489 -0.45 -5.16 -4.71
N MET A 490 -1.70 -5.39 -4.31
CA MET A 490 -2.35 -4.53 -3.32
C MET A 490 -1.63 -4.56 -1.97
N ARG A 491 -1.07 -5.71 -1.57
CA ARG A 491 -0.30 -5.84 -0.33
C ARG A 491 1.05 -5.10 -0.33
N GLU A 492 1.57 -4.78 -1.51
CA GLU A 492 2.75 -3.91 -1.67
C GLU A 492 2.40 -2.42 -1.49
N LYS A 493 1.12 -2.06 -1.56
CA LYS A 493 0.64 -0.69 -1.34
C LYS A 493 0.49 -0.40 0.16
N PRO A 494 0.51 0.88 0.56
CA PRO A 494 0.38 1.28 1.96
C PRO A 494 -1.07 1.13 2.46
N VAL A 495 -1.66 -0.06 2.30
CA VAL A 495 -3.00 -0.38 2.77
C VAL A 495 -2.97 -1.29 3.98
N GLY A 496 -3.85 -1.02 4.93
CA GLY A 496 -3.96 -1.80 6.17
C GLY A 496 -4.76 -3.09 5.99
N ARG A 497 -5.79 -3.04 5.16
CA ARG A 497 -6.70 -4.16 4.89
C ARG A 497 -6.95 -4.32 3.40
N VAL A 498 -7.16 -5.56 2.99
CA VAL A 498 -7.49 -5.90 1.60
C VAL A 498 -8.82 -6.64 1.55
N VAL A 499 -9.77 -6.03 0.85
CA VAL A 499 -11.03 -6.66 0.45
C VAL A 499 -10.90 -7.10 -1.00
N ALA A 500 -11.16 -8.36 -1.28
CA ALA A 500 -11.05 -8.90 -2.63
C ALA A 500 -12.38 -9.51 -3.10
N VAL A 501 -12.76 -9.26 -4.35
CA VAL A 501 -13.95 -9.82 -4.99
C VAL A 501 -13.53 -10.80 -6.08
N ASP A 502 -13.77 -12.09 -5.85
CA ASP A 502 -13.41 -13.18 -6.75
C ASP A 502 -14.66 -13.67 -7.50
N VAL A 503 -14.78 -13.31 -8.76
CA VAL A 503 -15.89 -13.70 -9.64
C VAL A 503 -15.60 -14.93 -10.50
N THR A 504 -14.50 -15.63 -10.22
CA THR A 504 -14.18 -16.90 -10.89
C THR A 504 -15.12 -18.01 -10.43
N THR A 505 -15.42 -18.94 -11.33
CA THR A 505 -16.33 -20.04 -11.01
C THR A 505 -15.64 -21.39 -11.09
N ARG A 506 -15.94 -22.25 -10.13
CA ARG A 506 -15.49 -23.64 -10.09
C ARG A 506 -16.48 -24.56 -10.79
N ARG A 507 -16.93 -24.18 -12.00
CA ARG A 507 -17.90 -25.00 -12.71
C ARG A 507 -17.22 -26.28 -13.21
N THR A 508 -17.72 -27.43 -12.78
CA THR A 508 -17.34 -28.73 -13.34
C THR A 508 -18.10 -28.93 -14.64
N TYR A 509 -17.41 -29.23 -15.72
CA TYR A 509 -18.06 -29.65 -16.96
C TYR A 509 -18.28 -31.16 -16.88
N SER A 510 -19.51 -31.59 -16.67
CA SER A 510 -19.90 -32.97 -16.94
C SER A 510 -20.49 -33.03 -18.34
N VAL A 511 -20.10 -34.01 -19.09
CA VAL A 511 -20.56 -34.25 -20.46
C VAL A 511 -21.15 -35.65 -20.55
N ASP A 512 -22.16 -35.82 -21.43
CA ASP A 512 -22.86 -37.08 -21.61
C ASP A 512 -22.35 -37.82 -22.87
N TYR A 513 -21.10 -37.63 -23.23
CA TYR A 513 -20.47 -38.24 -24.40
C TYR A 513 -18.99 -38.58 -24.08
N ASP A 514 -18.55 -39.71 -24.63
CA ASP A 514 -17.19 -40.22 -24.42
C ASP A 514 -16.20 -39.57 -25.42
N ASP A 515 -16.66 -39.26 -26.64
CA ASP A 515 -15.85 -38.58 -27.67
C ASP A 515 -16.44 -37.21 -28.02
N MET A 516 -15.57 -36.28 -28.42
CA MET A 516 -16.01 -34.98 -28.89
C MET A 516 -16.91 -35.06 -30.12
N PRO A 517 -18.16 -34.55 -30.04
CA PRO A 517 -19.04 -34.56 -31.20
C PRO A 517 -18.48 -33.69 -32.32
N SER A 518 -18.70 -34.12 -33.56
CA SER A 518 -18.28 -33.36 -34.73
C SER A 518 -18.99 -31.98 -34.77
N PRO A 519 -18.34 -30.94 -35.34
CA PRO A 519 -19.00 -29.62 -35.47
C PRO A 519 -20.37 -29.70 -36.16
N TRP A 520 -20.51 -30.56 -37.14
CA TRP A 520 -21.77 -30.78 -37.86
C TRP A 520 -22.85 -31.43 -36.97
N SER A 521 -22.46 -32.36 -36.10
CA SER A 521 -23.40 -32.95 -35.11
C SER A 521 -23.90 -31.93 -34.11
N VAL A 522 -23.03 -31.04 -33.66
CA VAL A 522 -23.40 -29.95 -32.74
C VAL A 522 -24.36 -28.94 -33.39
N ILE A 523 -24.07 -28.56 -34.65
CA ILE A 523 -24.95 -27.66 -35.43
C ILE A 523 -26.29 -28.35 -35.72
N ALA A 524 -26.27 -29.59 -36.16
CA ALA A 524 -27.48 -30.34 -36.43
C ALA A 524 -28.36 -30.50 -35.15
N GLY A 525 -27.76 -30.75 -33.98
CA GLY A 525 -28.49 -30.82 -32.71
C GLY A 525 -29.11 -29.49 -32.26
N LYS A 526 -28.60 -28.35 -32.75
CA LYS A 526 -29.23 -27.04 -32.51
C LYS A 526 -30.36 -26.72 -33.48
N LEU A 527 -30.27 -27.18 -34.71
CA LEU A 527 -31.22 -26.84 -35.78
C LEU A 527 -32.34 -27.87 -35.92
N ILE A 528 -32.11 -29.13 -35.57
CA ILE A 528 -33.05 -30.23 -35.77
C ILE A 528 -33.61 -30.68 -34.43
N PRO A 529 -34.92 -30.52 -34.16
CA PRO A 529 -35.50 -30.73 -32.83
C PRO A 529 -35.37 -32.16 -32.26
N TRP A 530 -35.25 -33.18 -33.10
CA TRP A 530 -35.14 -34.59 -32.68
C TRP A 530 -33.72 -35.14 -32.66
N LYS A 531 -32.68 -34.32 -32.99
CA LYS A 531 -31.30 -34.72 -32.83
C LYS A 531 -30.80 -34.42 -31.42
N GLN A 532 -29.87 -35.27 -30.96
CA GLN A 532 -29.22 -35.11 -29.66
C GLN A 532 -28.57 -33.73 -29.55
N ARG A 533 -28.88 -33.00 -28.49
CA ARG A 533 -28.27 -31.68 -28.17
C ARG A 533 -27.06 -31.89 -27.32
N TYR A 534 -25.89 -31.71 -27.91
CA TYR A 534 -24.62 -31.76 -27.20
C TYR A 534 -24.36 -30.42 -26.50
N ARG A 535 -24.04 -30.48 -25.20
CA ARG A 535 -23.57 -29.32 -24.43
C ARG A 535 -22.06 -29.19 -24.57
N VAL A 536 -21.60 -28.56 -25.65
CA VAL A 536 -20.18 -28.32 -25.91
C VAL A 536 -19.83 -26.89 -25.50
N PRO A 537 -18.76 -26.68 -24.72
CA PRO A 537 -18.28 -25.34 -24.40
C PRO A 537 -17.82 -24.64 -25.68
N GLY A 538 -18.15 -23.35 -25.83
CA GLY A 538 -17.69 -22.54 -26.96
C GLY A 538 -16.18 -22.25 -26.88
N VAL A 539 -15.56 -21.93 -28.02
CA VAL A 539 -14.11 -21.65 -28.13
C VAL A 539 -13.67 -20.60 -27.09
N ILE A 540 -14.42 -19.51 -26.96
CA ILE A 540 -14.15 -18.45 -25.98
C ILE A 540 -14.14 -19.01 -24.55
N SER A 541 -15.14 -19.85 -24.21
CA SER A 541 -15.21 -20.46 -22.87
C SER A 541 -14.03 -21.39 -22.59
N VAL A 542 -13.55 -22.11 -23.59
CA VAL A 542 -12.38 -23.00 -23.47
C VAL A 542 -11.12 -22.16 -23.26
N LEU A 543 -10.88 -21.12 -24.07
CA LEU A 543 -9.72 -20.25 -23.97
C LEU A 543 -9.66 -19.56 -22.60
N MET A 544 -10.79 -18.95 -22.15
CA MET A 544 -10.85 -18.32 -20.84
C MET A 544 -10.63 -19.31 -19.71
N LYS A 545 -11.24 -20.49 -19.79
CA LYS A 545 -11.08 -21.50 -18.75
C LYS A 545 -9.64 -22.04 -18.69
N SER A 546 -8.96 -22.16 -19.82
CA SER A 546 -7.56 -22.56 -19.86
C SER A 546 -6.66 -21.51 -19.18
N ALA A 547 -6.91 -20.22 -19.39
CA ALA A 547 -6.23 -19.14 -18.69
C ALA A 547 -6.52 -19.16 -17.19
N GLU A 548 -7.80 -19.32 -16.78
CA GLU A 548 -8.20 -19.44 -15.37
C GLU A 548 -7.53 -20.64 -14.66
N ILE A 549 -7.36 -21.78 -15.33
CA ILE A 549 -6.71 -22.98 -14.75
C ILE A 549 -5.26 -22.65 -14.38
N GLY A 550 -4.53 -21.95 -15.25
CA GLY A 550 -3.15 -21.54 -15.01
C GLY A 550 -2.98 -20.67 -13.76
N THR A 551 -3.95 -19.80 -13.47
CA THR A 551 -3.89 -18.86 -12.33
C THR A 551 -4.68 -19.33 -11.11
N ALA A 552 -5.48 -20.39 -11.19
CA ALA A 552 -6.37 -20.85 -10.12
C ALA A 552 -5.63 -21.27 -8.82
N ALA A 553 -4.41 -21.77 -8.92
CA ALA A 553 -3.58 -22.09 -7.75
C ALA A 553 -3.15 -20.80 -7.04
N ARG A 554 -2.66 -19.81 -7.79
CA ARG A 554 -2.24 -18.50 -7.30
C ARG A 554 -3.41 -17.75 -6.64
N VAL A 555 -4.58 -17.70 -7.28
CA VAL A 555 -5.79 -17.06 -6.70
C VAL A 555 -6.20 -17.72 -5.38
N ARG A 556 -6.03 -19.05 -5.24
CA ARG A 556 -6.32 -19.75 -3.97
C ARG A 556 -5.32 -19.42 -2.87
N GLU A 557 -4.06 -19.32 -3.21
CA GLU A 557 -2.98 -18.96 -2.29
C GLU A 557 -3.14 -17.51 -1.86
N MET A 558 -3.21 -16.59 -2.80
CA MET A 558 -3.38 -15.15 -2.55
C MET A 558 -4.69 -14.81 -1.85
N GLY A 559 -5.77 -15.58 -2.11
CA GLY A 559 -7.05 -15.37 -1.43
C GLY A 559 -7.02 -15.58 0.09
N ARG A 560 -5.95 -16.21 0.63
CA ARG A 560 -5.72 -16.32 2.08
C ARG A 560 -5.14 -15.04 2.67
N ASP A 561 -4.54 -14.21 1.82
CA ASP A 561 -3.92 -12.95 2.20
C ASP A 561 -4.91 -11.77 2.16
N ALA A 562 -6.16 -11.99 1.72
CA ALA A 562 -7.23 -11.02 1.85
C ALA A 562 -7.83 -11.05 3.25
N ASP A 563 -8.10 -9.87 3.83
CA ASP A 563 -8.83 -9.76 5.11
C ASP A 563 -10.32 -10.09 4.93
N LEU A 564 -10.87 -9.78 3.77
CA LEU A 564 -12.20 -10.21 3.35
C LEU A 564 -12.17 -10.66 1.89
N LEU A 565 -12.54 -11.92 1.65
CA LEU A 565 -12.69 -12.47 0.30
C LEU A 565 -14.15 -12.74 -0.01
N ILE A 566 -14.73 -11.94 -0.91
CA ILE A 566 -16.13 -12.03 -1.36
C ILE A 566 -16.18 -12.89 -2.63
N ARG A 567 -16.98 -13.96 -2.63
CA ARG A 567 -17.18 -14.85 -3.77
C ARG A 567 -18.66 -14.95 -4.13
N PRO A 568 -19.17 -14.02 -4.95
CA PRO A 568 -20.58 -14.01 -5.31
C PRO A 568 -21.00 -15.30 -6.06
N PRO A 569 -22.26 -15.77 -5.93
CA PRO A 569 -22.76 -16.98 -6.57
C PRO A 569 -23.09 -16.74 -8.06
N VAL A 570 -22.09 -16.41 -8.87
CA VAL A 570 -22.24 -16.04 -10.30
C VAL A 570 -22.09 -17.22 -11.27
N SER A 571 -22.06 -18.46 -10.78
CA SER A 571 -21.82 -19.65 -11.61
C SER A 571 -22.90 -19.93 -12.65
N GLU A 572 -24.13 -19.47 -12.44
CA GLU A 572 -25.23 -19.64 -13.41
C GLU A 572 -25.09 -18.74 -14.65
N PHE A 573 -24.37 -17.61 -14.53
CA PHE A 573 -24.21 -16.65 -15.61
C PHE A 573 -23.06 -17.00 -16.55
N GLY A 574 -23.32 -16.84 -17.85
CA GLY A 574 -22.30 -17.01 -18.88
C GLY A 574 -21.31 -15.83 -18.94
N LEU A 575 -20.10 -16.08 -19.47
CA LEU A 575 -19.06 -15.04 -19.61
C LEU A 575 -19.45 -13.88 -20.54
N THR A 576 -20.42 -14.11 -21.45
CA THR A 576 -20.92 -13.11 -22.41
C THR A 576 -22.35 -12.67 -22.10
N ASP A 577 -22.87 -13.02 -20.92
CA ASP A 577 -24.25 -12.76 -20.54
C ASP A 577 -24.45 -11.33 -20.01
N VAL A 578 -24.18 -10.35 -20.86
CA VAL A 578 -24.36 -8.92 -20.53
C VAL A 578 -25.83 -8.53 -20.33
N LYS A 579 -26.78 -9.34 -20.82
CA LYS A 579 -28.21 -9.07 -20.65
C LYS A 579 -28.70 -9.30 -19.21
N SER A 580 -28.00 -10.13 -18.47
CA SER A 580 -28.27 -10.40 -17.06
C SER A 580 -27.62 -9.40 -16.10
N PHE A 581 -27.19 -8.23 -16.59
CA PHE A 581 -26.48 -7.21 -15.82
C PHE A 581 -27.09 -7.00 -14.44
N ASP A 582 -28.38 -6.64 -14.36
CA ASP A 582 -29.03 -6.34 -13.08
C ASP A 582 -29.06 -7.53 -12.12
N ARG A 583 -29.31 -8.73 -12.65
CA ARG A 583 -29.32 -9.96 -11.84
C ARG A 583 -27.93 -10.27 -11.27
N ILE A 584 -26.89 -10.03 -12.05
CA ILE A 584 -25.50 -10.25 -11.63
C ILE A 584 -25.10 -9.23 -10.57
N VAL A 585 -25.44 -7.95 -10.77
CA VAL A 585 -25.21 -6.87 -9.78
C VAL A 585 -25.90 -7.21 -8.47
N GLU A 586 -27.18 -7.61 -8.50
CA GLU A 586 -27.94 -7.93 -7.29
C GLU A 586 -27.40 -9.16 -6.57
N ALA A 587 -27.01 -10.22 -7.30
CA ALA A 587 -26.35 -11.39 -6.71
C ALA A 587 -25.02 -11.01 -6.01
N GLY A 588 -24.27 -10.07 -6.60
CA GLY A 588 -23.05 -9.49 -6.00
C GLY A 588 -23.37 -8.73 -4.71
N TYR A 589 -24.36 -7.87 -4.76
CA TYR A 589 -24.79 -7.03 -3.63
C TYR A 589 -25.27 -7.86 -2.44
N ASP A 590 -26.22 -8.77 -2.65
CA ASP A 590 -26.79 -9.58 -1.56
C ASP A 590 -25.72 -10.41 -0.86
N HIS A 591 -24.84 -11.04 -1.64
CA HIS A 591 -23.76 -11.84 -1.09
C HIS A 591 -22.74 -10.99 -0.34
N ALA A 592 -22.30 -9.87 -0.93
CA ALA A 592 -21.33 -8.97 -0.32
C ALA A 592 -21.86 -8.38 0.99
N ARG A 593 -23.12 -7.93 1.03
CA ARG A 593 -23.76 -7.39 2.24
C ARG A 593 -23.68 -8.37 3.42
N GLU A 594 -23.96 -9.65 3.16
CA GLU A 594 -23.90 -10.68 4.20
C GLU A 594 -22.45 -10.91 4.70
N GLN A 595 -21.48 -10.97 3.78
CA GLN A 595 -20.07 -11.21 4.13
C GLN A 595 -19.46 -10.02 4.86
N ILE A 596 -19.77 -8.80 4.44
CA ILE A 596 -19.31 -7.55 5.07
C ILE A 596 -19.86 -7.47 6.50
N ALA A 597 -21.15 -7.72 6.70
CA ALA A 597 -21.76 -7.71 8.03
C ALA A 597 -21.07 -8.72 8.98
N LYS A 598 -20.75 -9.92 8.50
CA LYS A 598 -20.01 -10.93 9.27
C LYS A 598 -18.56 -10.50 9.55
N TRP A 599 -17.93 -9.83 8.60
CA TRP A 599 -16.56 -9.35 8.76
C TRP A 599 -16.50 -8.22 9.79
N MET A 600 -17.37 -7.21 9.66
CA MET A 600 -17.46 -6.08 10.60
C MET A 600 -17.77 -6.53 12.03
N SER A 601 -18.60 -7.55 12.21
CA SER A 601 -18.93 -8.07 13.56
C SER A 601 -17.74 -8.76 14.26
N LYS A 602 -16.69 -9.12 13.52
CA LYS A 602 -15.48 -9.78 14.06
C LYS A 602 -14.30 -8.83 14.27
N ASP A 603 -14.29 -7.68 13.62
CA ASP A 603 -13.21 -6.71 13.67
C ASP A 603 -13.75 -5.33 14.11
N GLU A 604 -13.65 -5.04 15.41
CA GLU A 604 -14.09 -3.76 16.01
C GLU A 604 -13.41 -2.53 15.39
N ARG A 605 -12.27 -2.70 14.72
CA ARG A 605 -11.54 -1.62 14.05
C ARG A 605 -12.14 -1.22 12.70
N VAL A 606 -13.04 -2.02 12.14
CA VAL A 606 -13.76 -1.72 10.88
C VAL A 606 -14.99 -0.85 11.14
N MET A 607 -15.52 -0.86 12.35
CA MET A 607 -16.66 -0.03 12.70
C MET A 607 -16.25 1.46 12.70
N PRO A 608 -16.99 2.36 12.00
CA PRO A 608 -16.95 3.76 12.36
C PRO A 608 -17.39 3.82 13.84
N ARG A 609 -16.54 4.36 14.71
CA ARG A 609 -16.96 4.64 16.09
C ARG A 609 -18.15 5.58 15.97
N SER A 610 -19.35 5.06 16.25
CA SER A 610 -20.54 5.89 16.43
C SER A 610 -20.29 6.78 17.63
N ASP A 611 -20.30 8.10 17.40
CA ASP A 611 -20.34 9.13 18.43
C ASP A 611 -21.54 8.96 19.35
#